data_a29f45ab0b2da429df1905d4a1295a44
#
_entry.id   a29f45ab0b2da429df1905d4a1295a44
#
_cell.length_a   1.000
_cell.length_b   1.000
_cell.length_c   1.000
_cell.angle_alpha   90.00
_cell.angle_beta   90.00
_cell.angle_gamma   90.00
#
_symmetry.space_group_name_H-M   'P 1'
#
loop_
_entity.id
_entity.type
_entity.pdbx_description
1 polymer ?
#
loop_
_entity_poly.entity_id
_entity_poly.type
_entity_poly.pdbx_seq_one_letter_code
_entity_poly.pdbx_strand_id
1 'polypeptide(L)'
;MPFPSSPGPIGVFDSGYGGLTILHGIRQLLPQYDYMYLGDNARAPYGSRSFEVVYQFTRQAVLKLFSMGCHLVILGCNTASAKALRSIQQRDLPMLDPDRRVLGVIRPTAEEVGNLTKTRHVGILATEGTIKSNSYKIEIQKLFPDVEVTGVACPLWAAIVEAGEADSPGADYFVKKRIDQLMRKDSLIDTVILGCTHYPLLMSSVVKNVPDSVRIMAQGTYVADSLADYLNRHPEMEQKLTKGGTCRYFTTESEERFRETARIFLHEDVNVNHVNIDSEKMLS
;
A
#
# COMPACT_ATOMS: atom_id res chain seq x y z
N MET A 1 -16.09 23.39 3.50
CA MET A 1 -15.06 24.40 3.28
C MET A 1 -14.10 23.92 2.20
N PRO A 2 -13.52 24.80 1.37
CA PRO A 2 -12.48 24.39 0.44
C PRO A 2 -11.25 23.83 1.19
N PHE A 3 -10.55 22.89 0.58
CA PHE A 3 -9.30 22.36 1.15
C PHE A 3 -8.20 23.45 1.14
N PRO A 4 -7.19 23.35 2.06
CA PRO A 4 -6.07 24.29 2.06
C PRO A 4 -5.35 24.33 0.70
N SER A 5 -5.02 25.53 0.23
CA SER A 5 -4.33 25.76 -1.06
C SER A 5 -2.83 25.94 -0.93
N SER A 6 -2.33 26.22 0.29
CA SER A 6 -0.90 26.33 0.56
C SER A 6 -0.18 24.99 0.36
N PRO A 7 1.10 24.99 -0.04
CA PRO A 7 1.89 23.76 -0.12
C PRO A 7 1.81 22.94 1.18
N GLY A 8 1.80 21.63 1.03
CA GLY A 8 1.64 20.70 2.16
C GLY A 8 2.41 19.39 1.99
N PRO A 9 2.37 18.50 2.99
CA PRO A 9 3.09 17.23 2.96
C PRO A 9 2.48 16.24 1.97
N ILE A 10 3.27 15.23 1.58
CA ILE A 10 2.75 14.05 0.89
C ILE A 10 2.01 13.19 1.92
N GLY A 11 0.73 12.93 1.67
CA GLY A 11 -0.06 12.01 2.47
C GLY A 11 0.21 10.55 2.10
N VAL A 12 0.38 9.69 3.08
CA VAL A 12 0.45 8.23 2.89
C VAL A 12 -0.63 7.59 3.75
N PHE A 13 -1.57 6.93 3.12
CA PHE A 13 -2.68 6.25 3.78
C PHE A 13 -2.51 4.74 3.74
N ASP A 14 -2.77 4.10 4.86
CA ASP A 14 -2.92 2.64 4.95
C ASP A 14 -4.10 2.25 5.85
N SER A 15 -4.63 1.05 5.65
CA SER A 15 -5.68 0.50 6.50
C SER A 15 -5.22 0.16 7.92
N GLY A 16 -3.91 0.17 8.18
CA GLY A 16 -3.31 -0.21 9.46
C GLY A 16 -1.85 0.24 9.57
N TYR A 17 -0.97 -0.73 9.72
CA TYR A 17 0.47 -0.51 9.94
C TYR A 17 1.33 -0.79 8.70
N GLY A 18 0.88 -1.69 7.83
CA GLY A 18 1.68 -2.21 6.73
C GLY A 18 2.22 -1.13 5.79
N GLY A 19 1.46 -0.06 5.56
CA GLY A 19 1.88 1.08 4.74
C GLY A 19 3.13 1.81 5.25
N LEU A 20 3.56 1.56 6.49
CA LEU A 20 4.84 2.05 7.03
C LEU A 20 6.02 1.50 6.22
N THR A 21 5.93 0.29 5.66
CA THR A 21 6.97 -0.26 4.76
C THR A 21 7.07 0.53 3.45
N ILE A 22 5.94 1.00 2.92
CA ILE A 22 5.89 1.85 1.73
C ILE A 22 6.44 3.24 2.06
N LEU A 23 5.99 3.84 3.15
CA LEU A 23 6.49 5.14 3.62
C LEU A 23 8.00 5.10 3.85
N HIS A 24 8.52 4.03 4.46
CA HIS A 24 9.95 3.85 4.69
C HIS A 24 10.73 3.88 3.36
N GLY A 25 10.31 3.10 2.36
CA GLY A 25 10.94 3.10 1.04
C GLY A 25 10.89 4.47 0.35
N ILE A 26 9.76 5.15 0.43
CA ILE A 26 9.61 6.50 -0.13
C ILE A 26 10.55 7.50 0.57
N ARG A 27 10.61 7.50 1.91
CA ARG A 27 11.47 8.41 2.68
C ARG A 27 12.96 8.15 2.47
N GLN A 28 13.35 6.93 2.21
CA GLN A 28 14.74 6.61 1.86
C GLN A 28 15.17 7.24 0.53
N LEU A 29 14.32 7.23 -0.47
CA LEU A 29 14.63 7.77 -1.80
C LEU A 29 14.37 9.28 -1.90
N LEU A 30 13.35 9.77 -1.23
CA LEU A 30 12.87 11.16 -1.30
C LEU A 30 12.86 11.82 0.10
N PRO A 31 14.01 11.87 0.81
CA PRO A 31 14.07 12.33 2.20
C PRO A 31 13.79 13.83 2.36
N GLN A 32 13.84 14.61 1.28
CA GLN A 32 13.63 16.06 1.31
C GLN A 32 12.20 16.50 1.53
N TYR A 33 11.20 15.66 1.21
CA TYR A 33 9.79 16.04 1.36
C TYR A 33 9.28 15.84 2.79
N ASP A 34 8.24 16.60 3.14
CA ASP A 34 7.45 16.34 4.35
C ASP A 34 6.38 15.28 4.09
N TYR A 35 6.13 14.44 5.08
CA TYR A 35 5.18 13.34 4.99
C TYR A 35 4.15 13.38 6.12
N MET A 36 2.97 12.86 5.80
CA MET A 36 1.91 12.63 6.76
C MET A 36 1.37 11.21 6.56
N TYR A 37 1.61 10.35 7.54
CA TYR A 37 1.06 9.01 7.55
C TYR A 37 -0.28 8.97 8.28
N LEU A 38 -1.28 8.31 7.69
CA LEU A 38 -2.56 8.03 8.33
C LEU A 38 -2.86 6.53 8.26
N GLY A 39 -2.88 5.87 9.43
CA GLY A 39 -3.32 4.50 9.60
C GLY A 39 -4.74 4.42 10.12
N ASP A 40 -5.63 3.74 9.38
CA ASP A 40 -7.02 3.52 9.82
C ASP A 40 -7.15 2.24 10.65
N ASN A 41 -6.36 2.19 11.72
CA ASN A 41 -6.16 1.01 12.56
C ASN A 41 -7.44 0.55 13.27
N ALA A 42 -8.33 1.49 13.67
CA ALA A 42 -9.59 1.16 14.34
C ALA A 42 -10.55 0.36 13.44
N ARG A 43 -10.44 0.48 12.11
CA ARG A 43 -11.31 -0.21 11.15
C ARG A 43 -10.61 -1.32 10.37
N ALA A 44 -9.33 -1.59 10.68
CA ALA A 44 -8.57 -2.72 10.13
C ALA A 44 -9.22 -4.07 10.54
N PRO A 45 -9.00 -5.15 9.77
CA PRO A 45 -8.35 -5.21 8.45
C PRO A 45 -9.32 -4.91 7.29
N TYR A 46 -8.80 -4.34 6.20
CA TYR A 46 -9.58 -4.11 4.96
C TYR A 46 -9.64 -5.33 4.04
N GLY A 47 -8.72 -6.25 4.18
CA GLY A 47 -8.51 -7.37 3.27
C GLY A 47 -9.71 -8.29 3.05
N SER A 48 -10.62 -8.40 4.03
CA SER A 48 -11.84 -9.22 3.99
C SER A 48 -13.12 -8.40 3.79
N ARG A 49 -13.04 -7.06 3.78
CA ARG A 49 -14.20 -6.17 3.65
C ARG A 49 -14.74 -6.13 2.21
N SER A 50 -16.02 -5.78 2.07
CA SER A 50 -16.65 -5.55 0.76
C SER A 50 -15.99 -4.39 0.01
N PHE A 51 -16.27 -4.30 -1.30
CA PHE A 51 -15.80 -3.17 -2.12
C PHE A 51 -16.31 -1.84 -1.55
N GLU A 52 -17.60 -1.75 -1.29
CA GLU A 52 -18.24 -0.52 -0.82
C GLU A 52 -17.66 -0.03 0.50
N VAL A 53 -17.49 -0.93 1.48
CA VAL A 53 -16.91 -0.57 2.79
C VAL A 53 -15.48 -0.04 2.64
N VAL A 54 -14.63 -0.72 1.84
CA VAL A 54 -13.25 -0.28 1.60
C VAL A 54 -13.23 1.07 0.88
N TYR A 55 -14.10 1.28 -0.11
CA TYR A 55 -14.21 2.55 -0.81
C TYR A 55 -14.59 3.68 0.14
N GLN A 56 -15.64 3.51 0.95
CA GLN A 56 -16.09 4.52 1.91
C GLN A 56 -14.99 4.88 2.91
N PHE A 57 -14.36 3.90 3.52
CA PHE A 57 -13.29 4.12 4.50
C PHE A 57 -12.08 4.83 3.88
N THR A 58 -11.64 4.38 2.70
CA THR A 58 -10.52 4.99 1.99
C THR A 58 -10.84 6.42 1.59
N ARG A 59 -12.05 6.67 1.07
CA ARG A 59 -12.50 8.01 0.70
C ARG A 59 -12.47 8.96 1.88
N GLN A 60 -13.01 8.56 3.05
CA GLN A 60 -12.98 9.36 4.28
C GLN A 60 -11.54 9.71 4.70
N ALA A 61 -10.63 8.74 4.66
CA ALA A 61 -9.22 8.95 5.00
C ALA A 61 -8.52 9.91 4.02
N VAL A 62 -8.78 9.78 2.72
CA VAL A 62 -8.25 10.70 1.68
C VAL A 62 -8.75 12.12 1.91
N LEU A 63 -10.06 12.29 2.17
CA LEU A 63 -10.64 13.61 2.47
C LEU A 63 -10.03 14.22 3.73
N LYS A 64 -9.77 13.40 4.75
CA LYS A 64 -9.09 13.85 5.97
C LYS A 64 -7.68 14.34 5.67
N LEU A 65 -6.88 13.59 4.93
CA LEU A 65 -5.54 14.03 4.52
C LEU A 65 -5.59 15.32 3.68
N PHE A 66 -6.55 15.45 2.79
CA PHE A 66 -6.76 16.69 2.04
C PHE A 66 -7.11 17.87 2.95
N SER A 67 -7.97 17.67 3.94
CA SER A 67 -8.32 18.72 4.92
C SER A 67 -7.13 19.12 5.80
N MET A 68 -6.15 18.24 5.97
CA MET A 68 -4.90 18.46 6.70
C MET A 68 -3.80 19.07 5.82
N GLY A 69 -4.10 19.41 4.56
CA GLY A 69 -3.19 20.12 3.64
C GLY A 69 -2.46 19.26 2.62
N CYS A 70 -2.65 17.94 2.59
CA CYS A 70 -2.04 17.10 1.56
C CYS A 70 -2.62 17.40 0.18
N HIS A 71 -1.79 17.69 -0.82
CA HIS A 71 -2.21 17.80 -2.23
C HIS A 71 -2.06 16.48 -2.98
N LEU A 72 -1.15 15.65 -2.53
CA LEU A 72 -0.87 14.32 -3.06
C LEU A 72 -1.02 13.29 -1.96
N VAL A 73 -1.81 12.24 -2.21
CA VAL A 73 -2.01 11.12 -1.30
C VAL A 73 -1.62 9.81 -1.98
N ILE A 74 -0.79 9.02 -1.32
CA ILE A 74 -0.41 7.67 -1.74
C ILE A 74 -1.24 6.66 -0.94
N LEU A 75 -2.02 5.82 -1.62
CA LEU A 75 -2.67 4.67 -0.98
C LEU A 75 -1.63 3.55 -0.81
N GLY A 76 -0.97 3.49 0.35
CA GLY A 76 0.01 2.46 0.71
C GLY A 76 -0.63 1.08 0.79
N CYS A 77 -1.93 1.00 1.15
CA CYS A 77 -2.68 -0.24 1.24
C CYS A 77 -3.02 -0.83 -0.13
N ASN A 78 -2.62 -2.08 -0.39
CA ASN A 78 -2.97 -2.80 -1.62
C ASN A 78 -4.48 -3.00 -1.78
N THR A 79 -5.18 -3.35 -0.70
CA THR A 79 -6.64 -3.54 -0.74
C THR A 79 -7.37 -2.23 -1.03
N ALA A 80 -6.94 -1.12 -0.45
CA ALA A 80 -7.49 0.21 -0.74
C ALA A 80 -7.19 0.63 -2.19
N SER A 81 -5.95 0.44 -2.67
CA SER A 81 -5.57 0.68 -4.06
C SER A 81 -6.42 -0.14 -5.04
N ALA A 82 -6.67 -1.42 -4.71
CA ALA A 82 -7.43 -2.33 -5.56
C ALA A 82 -8.94 -1.99 -5.64
N LYS A 83 -9.52 -1.53 -4.53
CA LYS A 83 -10.97 -1.37 -4.40
C LYS A 83 -11.46 0.08 -4.44
N ALA A 84 -10.65 1.06 -4.06
CA ALA A 84 -11.10 2.43 -3.90
C ALA A 84 -10.48 3.41 -4.91
N LEU A 85 -9.22 3.22 -5.31
CA LEU A 85 -8.46 4.20 -6.07
C LEU A 85 -9.17 4.70 -7.32
N ARG A 86 -9.64 3.77 -8.17
CA ARG A 86 -10.29 4.12 -9.44
C ARG A 86 -11.55 4.97 -9.22
N SER A 87 -12.38 4.61 -8.22
CA SER A 87 -13.59 5.36 -7.91
C SER A 87 -13.25 6.76 -7.40
N ILE A 88 -12.25 6.88 -6.52
CA ILE A 88 -11.78 8.17 -6.02
C ILE A 88 -11.25 9.03 -7.18
N GLN A 89 -10.40 8.49 -8.05
CA GLN A 89 -9.81 9.24 -9.15
C GLN A 89 -10.84 9.69 -10.21
N GLN A 90 -11.82 8.83 -10.54
CA GLN A 90 -12.74 9.07 -11.65
C GLN A 90 -14.04 9.77 -11.24
N ARG A 91 -14.45 9.61 -9.99
CA ARG A 91 -15.74 10.12 -9.49
C ARG A 91 -15.58 11.24 -8.47
N ASP A 92 -14.71 11.06 -7.46
CA ASP A 92 -14.61 12.01 -6.35
C ASP A 92 -13.73 13.21 -6.69
N LEU A 93 -12.50 12.99 -7.17
CA LEU A 93 -11.53 14.07 -7.42
C LEU A 93 -12.06 15.14 -8.38
N PRO A 94 -12.71 14.81 -9.52
CA PRO A 94 -13.23 15.84 -10.43
C PRO A 94 -14.27 16.77 -9.80
N MET A 95 -14.99 16.27 -8.80
CA MET A 95 -16.04 17.04 -8.10
C MET A 95 -15.53 17.77 -6.86
N LEU A 96 -14.49 17.25 -6.22
CA LEU A 96 -13.98 17.76 -4.94
C LEU A 96 -12.87 18.80 -5.14
N ASP A 97 -11.83 18.42 -5.86
CA ASP A 97 -10.69 19.27 -6.17
C ASP A 97 -9.86 18.60 -7.28
N PRO A 98 -10.02 19.03 -8.53
CA PRO A 98 -9.33 18.43 -9.68
C PRO A 98 -7.81 18.62 -9.67
N ASP A 99 -7.29 19.50 -8.82
CA ASP A 99 -5.86 19.80 -8.68
C ASP A 99 -5.15 18.85 -7.69
N ARG A 100 -5.90 18.05 -6.94
CA ARG A 100 -5.33 17.04 -6.02
C ARG A 100 -5.14 15.70 -6.73
N ARG A 101 -4.27 14.89 -6.17
CA ARG A 101 -3.97 13.56 -6.73
C ARG A 101 -3.99 12.50 -5.65
N VAL A 102 -4.47 11.33 -6.05
CA VAL A 102 -4.38 10.10 -5.29
C VAL A 102 -3.73 9.05 -6.17
N LEU A 103 -2.64 8.46 -5.70
CA LEU A 103 -1.90 7.39 -6.37
C LEU A 103 -1.98 6.12 -5.54
N GLY A 104 -1.76 4.97 -6.17
CA GLY A 104 -1.78 3.67 -5.49
C GLY A 104 -0.54 2.86 -5.76
N VAL A 105 -0.36 1.77 -5.01
CA VAL A 105 0.86 0.94 -5.05
C VAL A 105 0.81 -0.17 -6.10
N ILE A 106 -0.34 -0.45 -6.71
CA ILE A 106 -0.49 -1.56 -7.68
C ILE A 106 0.16 -1.19 -9.03
N ARG A 107 -0.10 0.02 -9.53
CA ARG A 107 0.38 0.44 -10.85
C ARG A 107 1.91 0.46 -10.96
N PRO A 108 2.68 1.04 -10.00
CA PRO A 108 4.13 0.97 -10.00
C PRO A 108 4.67 -0.46 -10.08
N THR A 109 4.06 -1.36 -9.30
CA THR A 109 4.43 -2.77 -9.29
C THR A 109 4.15 -3.47 -10.64
N ALA A 110 3.00 -3.14 -11.27
CA ALA A 110 2.63 -3.69 -12.57
C ALA A 110 3.55 -3.19 -13.71
N GLU A 111 4.04 -1.97 -13.64
CA GLU A 111 4.96 -1.39 -14.62
C GLU A 111 6.30 -2.12 -14.65
N GLU A 112 6.79 -2.55 -13.50
CA GLU A 112 8.10 -3.21 -13.40
C GLU A 112 8.06 -4.72 -13.61
N VAL A 113 7.00 -5.39 -13.21
CA VAL A 113 6.96 -6.87 -13.20
C VAL A 113 7.15 -7.46 -14.61
N GLY A 114 6.62 -6.82 -15.63
CA GLY A 114 6.77 -7.28 -17.01
C GLY A 114 8.19 -7.23 -17.54
N ASN A 115 9.03 -6.35 -16.99
CA ASN A 115 10.45 -6.27 -17.29
C ASN A 115 11.28 -7.31 -16.53
N LEU A 116 10.76 -7.80 -15.41
CA LEU A 116 11.45 -8.72 -14.50
C LEU A 116 11.20 -10.19 -14.84
N THR A 117 9.99 -10.54 -15.29
CA THR A 117 9.66 -11.93 -15.67
C THR A 117 10.25 -12.32 -17.01
N LYS A 118 10.83 -13.50 -17.07
CA LYS A 118 11.37 -14.12 -18.30
C LYS A 118 10.40 -15.13 -18.90
N THR A 119 9.71 -15.90 -18.04
CA THR A 119 8.73 -16.91 -18.45
C THR A 119 7.38 -16.31 -18.84
N ARG A 120 7.16 -15.04 -18.51
CA ARG A 120 5.86 -14.35 -18.63
C ARG A 120 4.78 -14.92 -17.74
N HIS A 121 5.16 -15.65 -16.67
CA HIS A 121 4.28 -16.18 -15.64
C HIS A 121 4.59 -15.52 -14.30
N VAL A 122 3.61 -14.82 -13.73
CA VAL A 122 3.75 -14.03 -12.49
C VAL A 122 2.78 -14.50 -11.42
N GLY A 123 3.31 -14.75 -10.23
CA GLY A 123 2.54 -15.09 -9.04
C GLY A 123 2.20 -13.86 -8.19
N ILE A 124 1.00 -13.83 -7.63
CA ILE A 124 0.57 -12.79 -6.67
C ILE A 124 0.19 -13.45 -5.36
N LEU A 125 0.86 -13.07 -4.28
CA LEU A 125 0.48 -13.38 -2.91
C LEU A 125 -0.11 -12.11 -2.28
N ALA A 126 -1.40 -12.11 -1.93
CA ALA A 126 -2.07 -10.90 -1.46
C ALA A 126 -3.25 -11.22 -0.53
N THR A 127 -3.93 -10.19 -0.02
CA THR A 127 -5.17 -10.37 0.73
C THR A 127 -6.28 -10.93 -0.17
N GLU A 128 -7.30 -11.52 0.44
CA GLU A 128 -8.47 -12.03 -0.29
C GLU A 128 -9.15 -10.94 -1.15
N GLY A 129 -9.29 -9.73 -0.59
CA GLY A 129 -9.87 -8.61 -1.29
C GLY A 129 -9.07 -8.16 -2.50
N THR A 130 -7.74 -8.13 -2.40
CA THR A 130 -6.85 -7.79 -3.52
C THR A 130 -6.90 -8.85 -4.62
N ILE A 131 -6.88 -10.14 -4.27
CA ILE A 131 -6.99 -11.23 -5.26
C ILE A 131 -8.35 -11.20 -5.97
N LYS A 132 -9.46 -11.11 -5.22
CA LYS A 132 -10.81 -11.06 -5.80
C LYS A 132 -11.07 -9.84 -6.69
N SER A 133 -10.39 -8.74 -6.47
CA SER A 133 -10.51 -7.53 -7.30
C SER A 133 -9.95 -7.69 -8.71
N ASN A 134 -9.07 -8.66 -8.93
CA ASN A 134 -8.27 -8.83 -10.15
C ASN A 134 -7.43 -7.60 -10.56
N SER A 135 -7.25 -6.61 -9.68
CA SER A 135 -6.60 -5.34 -10.02
C SER A 135 -5.18 -5.52 -10.54
N TYR A 136 -4.39 -6.41 -9.94
CA TYR A 136 -3.05 -6.73 -10.45
C TYR A 136 -3.11 -7.33 -11.86
N LYS A 137 -3.95 -8.34 -12.07
CA LYS A 137 -4.11 -8.96 -13.39
C LYS A 137 -4.49 -7.93 -14.44
N ILE A 138 -5.48 -7.09 -14.14
CA ILE A 138 -5.95 -6.02 -15.04
C ILE A 138 -4.83 -5.02 -15.35
N GLU A 139 -4.10 -4.53 -14.35
CA GLU A 139 -3.05 -3.53 -14.57
C GLU A 139 -1.82 -4.12 -15.28
N ILE A 140 -1.41 -5.35 -14.94
CA ILE A 140 -0.30 -6.04 -15.61
C ILE A 140 -0.67 -6.32 -17.08
N GLN A 141 -1.84 -6.88 -17.36
CA GLN A 141 -2.25 -7.23 -18.72
C GLN A 141 -2.53 -6.04 -19.63
N LYS A 142 -2.82 -4.85 -19.08
CA LYS A 142 -2.86 -3.61 -19.87
C LYS A 142 -1.48 -3.22 -20.43
N LEU A 143 -0.44 -3.50 -19.71
CA LEU A 143 0.94 -3.13 -20.07
C LEU A 143 1.65 -4.25 -20.79
N PHE A 144 1.37 -5.48 -20.39
CA PHE A 144 2.01 -6.71 -20.83
C PHE A 144 0.92 -7.77 -21.09
N PRO A 145 0.22 -7.72 -22.24
CA PRO A 145 -0.91 -8.61 -22.54
C PRO A 145 -0.55 -10.10 -22.57
N ASP A 146 0.72 -10.40 -22.78
CA ASP A 146 1.29 -11.75 -22.86
C ASP A 146 1.68 -12.33 -21.48
N VAL A 147 1.54 -11.55 -20.38
CA VAL A 147 1.84 -12.03 -19.03
C VAL A 147 0.65 -12.75 -18.42
N GLU A 148 0.88 -14.01 -18.05
CA GLU A 148 -0.06 -14.78 -17.26
C GLU A 148 0.09 -14.45 -15.77
N VAL A 149 -1.04 -14.20 -15.11
CA VAL A 149 -1.07 -13.79 -13.69
C VAL A 149 -1.88 -14.77 -12.87
N THR A 150 -1.19 -15.44 -11.94
CA THR A 150 -1.79 -16.41 -11.01
C THR A 150 -1.79 -15.87 -9.58
N GLY A 151 -2.96 -15.79 -8.94
CA GLY A 151 -3.11 -15.25 -7.60
C GLY A 151 -3.46 -16.29 -6.54
N VAL A 152 -2.90 -16.10 -5.33
CA VAL A 152 -3.27 -16.86 -4.12
C VAL A 152 -3.51 -15.89 -2.96
N ALA A 153 -4.66 -16.04 -2.29
CA ALA A 153 -4.99 -15.28 -1.10
C ALA A 153 -4.27 -15.83 0.15
N CYS A 154 -3.72 -14.92 0.95
CA CYS A 154 -2.97 -15.20 2.17
C CYS A 154 -3.64 -14.53 3.39
N PRO A 155 -4.83 -15.00 3.83
CA PRO A 155 -5.66 -14.24 4.79
C PRO A 155 -5.05 -14.11 6.19
N LEU A 156 -4.10 -14.99 6.58
CA LEU A 156 -3.50 -14.98 7.92
C LEU A 156 -2.19 -14.19 7.98
N TRP A 157 -1.54 -13.89 6.87
CA TRP A 157 -0.18 -13.38 6.87
C TRP A 157 -0.06 -11.99 7.54
N ALA A 158 -1.01 -11.10 7.30
CA ALA A 158 -1.00 -9.79 7.96
C ALA A 158 -1.17 -9.91 9.47
N ALA A 159 -2.10 -10.76 9.94
CA ALA A 159 -2.33 -10.97 11.36
C ALA A 159 -1.11 -11.59 12.07
N ILE A 160 -0.41 -12.52 11.42
CA ILE A 160 0.84 -13.11 11.94
C ILE A 160 1.91 -12.02 12.14
N VAL A 161 2.06 -11.12 11.16
CA VAL A 161 3.00 -10.00 11.26
C VAL A 161 2.63 -9.05 12.40
N GLU A 162 1.36 -8.64 12.48
CA GLU A 162 0.89 -7.72 13.53
C GLU A 162 0.95 -8.32 14.94
N ALA A 163 0.91 -9.65 15.04
CA ALA A 163 1.11 -10.37 16.31
C ALA A 163 2.59 -10.47 16.73
N GLY A 164 3.54 -9.99 15.90
CA GLY A 164 4.97 -10.13 16.15
C GLY A 164 5.53 -11.54 15.92
N GLU A 165 4.77 -12.39 15.22
CA GLU A 165 5.06 -13.82 15.01
C GLU A 165 5.69 -14.12 13.63
N ALA A 166 6.24 -13.10 12.97
CA ALA A 166 6.75 -13.23 11.60
C ALA A 166 7.86 -14.28 11.43
N ASP A 167 8.69 -14.49 12.47
CA ASP A 167 9.79 -15.44 12.48
C ASP A 167 9.46 -16.78 13.20
N SER A 168 8.17 -16.99 13.55
CA SER A 168 7.73 -18.20 14.25
C SER A 168 7.63 -19.41 13.29
N PRO A 169 7.74 -20.64 13.81
CA PRO A 169 7.45 -21.85 13.03
C PRO A 169 6.03 -21.87 12.45
N GLY A 170 5.07 -21.22 13.13
CA GLY A 170 3.71 -21.03 12.66
C GLY A 170 3.65 -20.17 11.40
N ALA A 171 4.40 -19.07 11.35
CA ALA A 171 4.54 -18.24 10.16
C ALA A 171 5.09 -19.06 8.98
N ASP A 172 6.19 -19.79 9.20
CA ASP A 172 6.83 -20.63 8.17
C ASP A 172 5.85 -21.66 7.58
N TYR A 173 5.04 -22.31 8.43
CA TYR A 173 4.01 -23.24 7.98
C TYR A 173 2.97 -22.57 7.06
N PHE A 174 2.43 -21.42 7.48
CA PHE A 174 1.40 -20.73 6.69
C PHE A 174 1.97 -20.10 5.42
N VAL A 175 3.21 -19.60 5.45
CA VAL A 175 3.92 -19.08 4.27
C VAL A 175 4.14 -20.21 3.26
N LYS A 176 4.74 -21.32 3.70
CA LYS A 176 4.98 -22.50 2.86
C LYS A 176 3.69 -22.99 2.19
N LYS A 177 2.62 -23.13 2.96
CA LYS A 177 1.32 -23.60 2.47
C LYS A 177 0.81 -22.77 1.28
N ARG A 178 0.97 -21.43 1.32
CA ARG A 178 0.49 -20.54 0.25
C ARG A 178 1.43 -20.52 -0.95
N ILE A 179 2.73 -20.57 -0.73
CA ILE A 179 3.72 -20.69 -1.80
C ILE A 179 3.53 -22.02 -2.54
N ASP A 180 3.42 -23.14 -1.83
CA ASP A 180 3.14 -24.44 -2.44
C ASP A 180 1.83 -24.44 -3.25
N GLN A 181 0.80 -23.75 -2.76
CA GLN A 181 -0.46 -23.57 -3.49
C GLN A 181 -0.28 -22.78 -4.77
N LEU A 182 0.52 -21.71 -4.74
CA LEU A 182 0.81 -20.85 -5.89
C LEU A 182 1.57 -21.66 -6.96
N MET A 183 2.65 -22.33 -6.57
CA MET A 183 3.50 -23.09 -7.48
C MET A 183 2.78 -24.32 -8.09
N ARG A 184 1.82 -24.91 -7.36
CA ARG A 184 0.96 -25.98 -7.92
C ARG A 184 -0.05 -25.45 -8.94
N LYS A 185 -0.50 -24.21 -8.82
CA LYS A 185 -1.43 -23.62 -9.80
C LYS A 185 -0.74 -23.27 -11.11
N ASP A 186 0.52 -22.86 -11.01
CA ASP A 186 1.31 -22.46 -12.17
C ASP A 186 2.81 -22.67 -11.86
N SER A 187 3.37 -23.74 -12.42
CA SER A 187 4.76 -24.14 -12.22
C SER A 187 5.76 -23.33 -13.06
N LEU A 188 5.28 -22.48 -13.97
CA LEU A 188 6.11 -21.64 -14.82
C LEU A 188 6.40 -20.27 -14.18
N ILE A 189 5.81 -19.97 -13.03
CA ILE A 189 6.05 -18.70 -12.31
C ILE A 189 7.54 -18.54 -12.03
N ASP A 190 8.11 -17.42 -12.49
CA ASP A 190 9.48 -17.00 -12.22
C ASP A 190 9.57 -15.69 -11.40
N THR A 191 8.46 -15.03 -11.19
CA THR A 191 8.38 -13.78 -10.42
C THR A 191 7.15 -13.80 -9.53
N VAL A 192 7.34 -13.52 -8.23
CA VAL A 192 6.26 -13.46 -7.22
C VAL A 192 6.17 -12.07 -6.63
N ILE A 193 5.00 -11.45 -6.70
CA ILE A 193 4.70 -10.16 -6.09
C ILE A 193 4.12 -10.37 -4.69
N LEU A 194 4.71 -9.72 -3.70
CA LEU A 194 4.14 -9.57 -2.36
C LEU A 194 3.13 -8.42 -2.36
N GLY A 195 1.89 -8.72 -2.72
CA GLY A 195 0.79 -7.76 -2.92
C GLY A 195 0.08 -7.35 -1.63
N CYS A 196 0.80 -7.27 -0.53
CA CYS A 196 0.36 -6.70 0.74
C CYS A 196 1.56 -6.09 1.47
N THR A 197 1.37 -4.95 2.05
CA THR A 197 2.39 -4.14 2.72
C THR A 197 2.99 -4.79 3.98
N HIS A 198 2.31 -5.77 4.56
CA HIS A 198 2.82 -6.56 5.69
C HIS A 198 3.82 -7.65 5.27
N TYR A 199 3.70 -8.17 4.05
CA TYR A 199 4.39 -9.37 3.64
C TYR A 199 5.92 -9.26 3.53
N PRO A 200 6.52 -8.08 3.31
CA PRO A 200 7.97 -7.93 3.42
C PRO A 200 8.55 -8.34 4.78
N LEU A 201 7.77 -8.28 5.88
CA LEU A 201 8.21 -8.73 7.19
C LEU A 201 8.28 -10.26 7.32
N LEU A 202 7.66 -11.00 6.38
CA LEU A 202 7.76 -12.46 6.27
C LEU A 202 8.87 -12.91 5.30
N MET A 203 9.76 -11.99 4.88
CA MET A 203 10.72 -12.26 3.80
C MET A 203 11.61 -13.48 4.10
N SER A 204 12.04 -13.69 5.35
CA SER A 204 12.83 -14.85 5.76
C SER A 204 12.12 -16.18 5.42
N SER A 205 10.83 -16.29 5.81
CA SER A 205 10.01 -17.46 5.49
C SER A 205 9.66 -17.54 4.00
N VAL A 206 9.46 -16.42 3.31
CA VAL A 206 9.17 -16.41 1.87
C VAL A 206 10.37 -16.93 1.07
N VAL A 207 11.56 -16.38 1.30
CA VAL A 207 12.81 -16.81 0.62
C VAL A 207 13.09 -18.28 0.85
N LYS A 208 12.89 -18.79 2.06
CA LYS A 208 13.09 -20.20 2.41
C LYS A 208 12.18 -21.16 1.63
N ASN A 209 10.99 -20.72 1.24
CA ASN A 209 9.97 -21.59 0.66
C ASN A 209 9.69 -21.34 -0.83
N VAL A 210 10.19 -20.25 -1.41
CA VAL A 210 10.12 -19.97 -2.84
C VAL A 210 11.31 -20.67 -3.52
N PRO A 211 11.13 -21.32 -4.70
CA PRO A 211 12.25 -21.88 -5.45
C PRO A 211 13.32 -20.83 -5.79
N ASP A 212 14.61 -21.20 -5.77
CA ASP A 212 15.74 -20.28 -6.01
C ASP A 212 15.67 -19.59 -7.38
N SER A 213 15.00 -20.18 -8.36
CA SER A 213 14.79 -19.61 -9.69
C SER A 213 13.72 -18.52 -9.73
N VAL A 214 12.94 -18.33 -8.67
CA VAL A 214 11.80 -17.42 -8.62
C VAL A 214 12.21 -16.12 -7.92
N ARG A 215 12.05 -15.00 -8.62
CA ARG A 215 12.28 -13.66 -8.08
C ARG A 215 11.14 -13.23 -7.16
N ILE A 216 11.47 -12.66 -6.01
CA ILE A 216 10.50 -12.05 -5.10
C ILE A 216 10.51 -10.54 -5.28
N MET A 217 9.32 -9.94 -5.43
CA MET A 217 9.13 -8.52 -5.62
C MET A 217 8.37 -7.91 -4.43
N ALA A 218 9.08 -7.15 -3.61
CA ALA A 218 8.50 -6.30 -2.56
C ALA A 218 8.32 -4.87 -3.10
N GLN A 219 7.26 -4.17 -2.67
CA GLN A 219 6.78 -2.98 -3.38
C GLN A 219 7.51 -1.68 -3.04
N GLY A 220 8.09 -1.56 -1.84
CA GLY A 220 8.56 -0.26 -1.29
C GLY A 220 9.45 0.53 -2.25
N THR A 221 10.46 -0.11 -2.84
CA THR A 221 11.41 0.53 -3.77
C THR A 221 10.70 0.97 -5.07
N TYR A 222 9.93 0.08 -5.68
CA TYR A 222 9.24 0.38 -6.95
C TYR A 222 8.22 1.52 -6.83
N VAL A 223 7.53 1.60 -5.67
CA VAL A 223 6.62 2.71 -5.38
C VAL A 223 7.40 4.01 -5.20
N ALA A 224 8.55 3.98 -4.55
CA ALA A 224 9.40 5.15 -4.35
C ALA A 224 9.96 5.67 -5.68
N ASP A 225 10.49 4.78 -6.54
CA ASP A 225 11.01 5.13 -7.87
C ASP A 225 9.91 5.73 -8.76
N SER A 226 8.73 5.11 -8.78
CA SER A 226 7.58 5.60 -9.54
C SER A 226 7.09 6.97 -9.04
N LEU A 227 7.12 7.21 -7.72
CA LEU A 227 6.77 8.51 -7.16
C LEU A 227 7.80 9.58 -7.56
N ALA A 228 9.10 9.26 -7.53
CA ALA A 228 10.16 10.16 -7.97
C ALA A 228 9.98 10.55 -9.45
N ASP A 229 9.75 9.57 -10.31
CA ASP A 229 9.46 9.80 -11.73
C ASP A 229 8.17 10.62 -11.94
N TYR A 230 7.11 10.32 -11.18
CA TYR A 230 5.87 11.08 -11.22
C TYR A 230 6.11 12.56 -10.90
N LEU A 231 6.82 12.88 -9.82
CA LEU A 231 7.09 14.25 -9.40
C LEU A 231 7.98 14.99 -10.43
N ASN A 232 8.93 14.31 -11.06
CA ASN A 232 9.75 14.87 -12.14
C ASN A 232 8.92 15.24 -13.37
N ARG A 233 7.90 14.44 -13.71
CA ARG A 233 6.99 14.70 -14.85
C ARG A 233 5.86 15.66 -14.52
N HIS A 234 5.61 15.96 -13.24
CA HIS A 234 4.53 16.81 -12.76
C HIS A 234 5.03 17.94 -11.85
N PRO A 235 5.79 18.91 -12.40
CA PRO A 235 6.33 20.01 -11.62
C PRO A 235 5.24 20.87 -10.97
N GLU A 236 4.03 20.91 -11.54
CA GLU A 236 2.87 21.60 -10.98
C GLU A 236 2.37 20.94 -9.67
N MET A 237 2.56 19.64 -9.51
CA MET A 237 2.29 18.94 -8.26
C MET A 237 3.46 19.06 -7.29
N GLU A 238 4.68 18.96 -7.78
CA GLU A 238 5.91 19.07 -6.99
C GLU A 238 5.99 20.40 -6.25
N GLN A 239 5.61 21.51 -6.90
CA GLN A 239 5.55 22.87 -6.31
C GLN A 239 4.51 23.00 -5.17
N LYS A 240 3.54 22.09 -5.10
CA LYS A 240 2.54 22.05 -4.01
C LYS A 240 3.01 21.24 -2.79
N LEU A 241 4.24 20.74 -2.79
CA LEU A 241 4.79 19.89 -1.73
C LEU A 241 5.78 20.66 -0.85
N THR A 242 5.69 20.46 0.47
CA THR A 242 6.66 21.04 1.42
C THR A 242 7.89 20.15 1.54
N LYS A 243 9.04 20.81 1.80
CA LYS A 243 10.36 20.20 1.86
C LYS A 243 11.04 20.55 3.19
N GLY A 244 10.86 19.73 4.19
CA GLY A 244 11.48 19.88 5.51
C GLY A 244 12.05 18.57 6.05
N GLY A 245 11.84 17.45 5.31
CA GLY A 245 12.27 16.12 5.71
C GLY A 245 11.53 15.55 6.92
N THR A 246 10.40 16.14 7.29
CA THR A 246 9.63 15.74 8.48
C THR A 246 8.62 14.65 8.16
N CYS A 247 8.21 13.89 9.20
CA CYS A 247 7.13 12.94 9.09
C CYS A 247 6.23 13.01 10.33
N ARG A 248 4.93 13.18 10.10
CA ARG A 248 3.91 13.15 11.14
C ARG A 248 3.04 11.91 10.97
N TYR A 249 2.76 11.25 12.09
CA TYR A 249 1.98 10.01 12.11
C TYR A 249 0.63 10.25 12.77
N PHE A 250 -0.40 9.66 12.18
CA PHE A 250 -1.79 9.71 12.66
C PHE A 250 -2.41 8.32 12.64
N THR A 251 -3.25 8.05 13.65
CA THR A 251 -3.98 6.79 13.77
C THR A 251 -5.42 7.05 14.18
N THR A 252 -6.32 6.17 13.79
CA THR A 252 -7.73 6.15 14.27
C THR A 252 -7.90 5.30 15.53
N GLU A 253 -6.85 4.63 15.99
CA GLU A 253 -6.81 3.77 17.17
C GLU A 253 -5.97 4.44 18.28
N SER A 254 -5.75 3.77 19.41
CA SER A 254 -4.87 4.18 20.50
C SER A 254 -3.47 4.53 20.00
N GLU A 255 -2.96 5.68 20.43
CA GLU A 255 -1.59 6.13 20.14
C GLU A 255 -0.53 5.17 20.69
N GLU A 256 -0.78 4.61 21.88
CA GLU A 256 0.12 3.66 22.55
C GLU A 256 0.24 2.38 21.71
N ARG A 257 -0.90 1.78 21.34
CA ARG A 257 -0.93 0.59 20.50
C ARG A 257 -0.28 0.82 19.14
N PHE A 258 -0.50 2.00 18.54
CA PHE A 258 0.17 2.34 17.29
C PHE A 258 1.69 2.38 17.46
N ARG A 259 2.21 3.03 18.49
CA ARG A 259 3.67 3.11 18.74
C ARG A 259 4.30 1.74 18.93
N GLU A 260 3.67 0.88 19.73
CA GLU A 260 4.17 -0.49 19.96
C GLU A 260 4.26 -1.30 18.66
N THR A 261 3.19 -1.29 17.87
CA THR A 261 3.15 -2.06 16.62
C THR A 261 4.03 -1.43 15.53
N ALA A 262 4.09 -0.10 15.43
CA ALA A 262 4.94 0.59 14.44
C ALA A 262 6.43 0.26 14.58
N ARG A 263 6.91 -0.05 15.81
CA ARG A 263 8.29 -0.53 16.04
C ARG A 263 8.63 -1.80 15.27
N ILE A 264 7.64 -2.69 15.05
CA ILE A 264 7.83 -3.92 14.25
C ILE A 264 8.17 -3.57 12.79
N PHE A 265 7.60 -2.48 12.27
CA PHE A 265 7.75 -2.08 10.87
C PHE A 265 8.90 -1.10 10.61
N LEU A 266 9.17 -0.20 11.56
CA LEU A 266 10.12 0.89 11.38
C LEU A 266 11.42 0.71 12.16
N HIS A 267 11.43 -0.16 13.19
CA HIS A 267 12.55 -0.34 14.15
C HIS A 267 12.95 0.96 14.85
N GLU A 268 12.04 1.93 14.93
CA GLU A 268 12.22 3.23 15.60
C GLU A 268 10.92 3.63 16.32
N ASP A 269 11.08 4.53 17.31
CA ASP A 269 9.94 5.13 17.99
C ASP A 269 9.38 6.30 17.19
N VAL A 270 8.05 6.36 17.11
CA VAL A 270 7.35 7.42 16.41
C VAL A 270 6.40 8.18 17.33
N ASN A 271 6.32 9.49 17.14
CA ASN A 271 5.27 10.29 17.76
C ASN A 271 4.04 10.26 16.87
N VAL A 272 2.96 9.70 17.40
CA VAL A 272 1.68 9.57 16.68
C VAL A 272 0.61 10.38 17.39
N ASN A 273 -0.35 10.89 16.63
CA ASN A 273 -1.52 11.60 17.15
C ASN A 273 -2.80 10.85 16.75
N HIS A 274 -3.73 10.73 17.67
CA HIS A 274 -5.05 10.22 17.35
C HIS A 274 -5.82 11.19 16.44
N VAL A 275 -6.57 10.64 15.48
CA VAL A 275 -7.42 11.41 14.58
C VAL A 275 -8.77 10.72 14.36
N ASN A 276 -9.84 11.49 14.41
CA ASN A 276 -11.15 11.02 14.01
C ASN A 276 -11.36 11.32 12.52
N ILE A 277 -11.82 10.33 11.77
CA ILE A 277 -12.10 10.43 10.33
C ILE A 277 -13.57 10.18 9.99
N ASP A 278 -14.47 10.17 10.97
CA ASP A 278 -15.90 10.01 10.75
C ASP A 278 -16.51 11.18 9.97
N SER A 279 -17.34 10.86 9.01
CA SER A 279 -17.81 11.76 7.95
C SER A 279 -18.80 12.84 8.39
N GLU A 280 -19.40 12.76 9.58
CA GLU A 280 -20.46 13.71 9.97
C GLU A 280 -19.99 15.15 10.22
N LYS A 281 -18.67 15.37 10.40
CA LYS A 281 -18.10 16.70 10.66
C LYS A 281 -17.32 17.33 9.51
N MET A 282 -17.16 16.64 8.37
CA MET A 282 -16.35 17.15 7.26
C MET A 282 -17.13 17.90 6.17
N LEU A 283 -18.45 17.85 6.20
CA LEU A 283 -19.32 18.48 5.20
C LEU A 283 -20.28 19.53 5.80
N SER A 284 -20.16 19.86 7.08
CA SER A 284 -20.91 20.95 7.72
C SER A 284 -20.15 22.30 7.69
#